data_e299faa408880e1db1e68990646db521
#
_entry.id   e299faa408880e1db1e68990646db521
#
_cell.length_a   1.000
_cell.length_b   1.000
_cell.length_c   1.000
_cell.angle_alpha   90.00
_cell.angle_beta   90.00
_cell.angle_gamma   90.00
#
_symmetry.space_group_name_H-M   'P 1'
#
loop_
_entity.id
_entity.type
_entity.pdbx_description
1 polymer ?
#
loop_
_entity_poly.entity_id
_entity_poly.type
_entity_poly.pdbx_seq_one_letter_code
_entity_poly.pdbx_strand_id
1 'polypeptide(L)'
;MKGERGISSLALVLLLLVLGSLMLTGLNQRQRTHTQRITSESRALRDLAAAHSALEWGRVQTWQMQPAVQCREHNRQPWRACLRIFADRTLVLIAESGSETLWRSGVIRESNVTFSPHGWSDFCPFKEIGQCQMP
;
A
#
# COMPACT_ATOMS: atom_id res chain seq x y z
N MET A 1 47.21 -32.41 -41.97
CA MET A 1 46.33 -32.96 -40.93
C MET A 1 46.57 -32.46 -39.48
N LYS A 2 47.54 -31.56 -39.28
CA LYS A 2 47.80 -30.99 -37.95
C LYS A 2 46.97 -29.68 -37.63
N GLY A 3 46.20 -29.18 -38.57
CA GLY A 3 45.45 -27.92 -38.39
C GLY A 3 44.05 -28.05 -37.82
N GLU A 4 43.41 -29.22 -37.89
CA GLU A 4 41.99 -29.36 -37.51
C GLU A 4 41.76 -29.49 -35.99
N ARG A 5 42.74 -29.94 -35.24
CA ARG A 5 42.63 -30.14 -33.77
C ARG A 5 42.62 -28.78 -33.03
N GLY A 6 43.30 -27.77 -33.57
CA GLY A 6 43.33 -26.43 -32.97
C GLY A 6 42.05 -25.66 -33.15
N ILE A 7 41.38 -25.84 -34.29
CA ILE A 7 40.11 -25.13 -34.60
C ILE A 7 38.97 -25.67 -33.74
N SER A 8 38.96 -26.98 -33.49
CA SER A 8 37.94 -27.61 -32.64
C SER A 8 38.01 -27.16 -31.17
N SER A 9 39.20 -27.01 -30.61
CA SER A 9 39.38 -26.55 -29.23
C SER A 9 39.01 -25.07 -29.07
N LEU A 10 39.33 -24.26 -30.07
CA LEU A 10 39.00 -22.82 -30.07
C LEU A 10 37.49 -22.59 -30.23
N ALA A 11 36.84 -23.39 -31.06
CA ALA A 11 35.40 -23.39 -31.20
C ALA A 11 34.70 -23.80 -29.90
N LEU A 12 35.23 -24.80 -29.19
CA LEU A 12 34.68 -25.24 -27.91
C LEU A 12 34.82 -24.17 -26.83
N VAL A 13 35.95 -23.47 -26.76
CA VAL A 13 36.15 -22.37 -25.80
C VAL A 13 35.20 -21.22 -26.11
N LEU A 14 35.04 -20.86 -27.38
CA LEU A 14 34.08 -19.81 -27.80
C LEU A 14 32.65 -20.21 -27.44
N LEU A 15 32.26 -21.46 -27.66
CA LEU A 15 30.94 -21.97 -27.28
C LEU A 15 30.68 -21.84 -25.77
N LEU A 16 31.67 -22.23 -24.94
CA LEU A 16 31.57 -22.12 -23.48
C LEU A 16 31.47 -20.65 -23.03
N LEU A 17 32.21 -19.74 -23.65
CA LEU A 17 32.11 -18.31 -23.36
C LEU A 17 30.73 -17.74 -23.69
N VAL A 18 30.17 -18.11 -24.84
CA VAL A 18 28.83 -17.68 -25.25
C VAL A 18 27.78 -18.25 -24.28
N LEU A 19 27.84 -19.52 -23.95
CA LEU A 19 26.91 -20.14 -23.00
C LEU A 19 27.02 -19.50 -21.61
N GLY A 20 28.24 -19.27 -21.12
CA GLY A 20 28.50 -18.60 -19.85
C GLY A 20 27.92 -17.16 -19.83
N SER A 21 28.09 -16.41 -20.91
CA SER A 21 27.54 -15.07 -21.07
C SER A 21 26.01 -15.05 -21.07
N LEU A 22 25.38 -16.01 -21.76
CA LEU A 22 23.92 -16.15 -21.79
C LEU A 22 23.35 -16.51 -20.40
N MET A 23 24.03 -17.38 -19.66
CA MET A 23 23.63 -17.73 -18.28
C MET A 23 23.72 -16.51 -17.35
N LEU A 24 24.82 -15.74 -17.43
CA LEU A 24 24.99 -14.53 -16.63
C LEU A 24 23.92 -13.47 -16.94
N THR A 25 23.59 -13.29 -18.21
CA THR A 25 22.52 -12.35 -18.62
C THR A 25 21.15 -12.80 -18.08
N GLY A 26 20.85 -14.09 -18.15
CA GLY A 26 19.61 -14.65 -17.63
C GLY A 26 19.47 -14.51 -16.11
N LEU A 27 20.55 -14.77 -15.36
CA LEU A 27 20.58 -14.58 -13.91
C LEU A 27 20.41 -13.11 -13.51
N ASN A 28 21.12 -12.20 -14.21
CA ASN A 28 21.02 -10.77 -13.93
C ASN A 28 19.61 -10.23 -14.19
N GLN A 29 18.95 -10.71 -15.24
CA GLN A 29 17.56 -10.30 -15.54
C GLN A 29 16.58 -10.82 -14.49
N ARG A 30 16.73 -12.06 -14.01
CA ARG A 30 15.93 -12.60 -12.90
C ARG A 30 16.14 -11.82 -11.62
N GLN A 31 17.37 -11.46 -11.31
CA GLN A 31 17.72 -10.72 -10.10
C GLN A 31 17.13 -9.31 -10.12
N ARG A 32 17.15 -8.62 -11.26
CA ARG A 32 16.50 -7.30 -11.42
C ARG A 32 14.99 -7.36 -11.19
N THR A 33 14.32 -8.35 -11.77
CA THR A 33 12.87 -8.53 -11.60
C THR A 33 12.51 -8.84 -10.14
N HIS A 34 13.32 -9.64 -9.46
CA HIS A 34 13.12 -9.98 -8.06
C HIS A 34 13.31 -8.75 -7.16
N THR A 35 14.35 -7.96 -7.40
CA THR A 35 14.62 -6.72 -6.64
C THR A 35 13.52 -5.68 -6.83
N GLN A 36 12.98 -5.54 -8.04
CA GLN A 36 11.85 -4.63 -8.32
C GLN A 36 10.58 -5.05 -7.57
N ARG A 37 10.30 -6.35 -7.46
CA ARG A 37 9.16 -6.86 -6.69
C ARG A 37 9.32 -6.57 -5.20
N ILE A 38 10.48 -6.85 -4.63
CA ILE A 38 10.75 -6.59 -3.21
C ILE A 38 10.60 -5.10 -2.88
N THR A 39 11.08 -4.21 -3.76
CA THR A 39 10.95 -2.76 -3.54
C THR A 39 9.49 -2.30 -3.61
N SER A 40 8.69 -2.83 -4.52
CA SER A 40 7.27 -2.48 -4.61
C SER A 40 6.46 -3.00 -3.40
N GLU A 41 6.70 -4.24 -2.98
CA GLU A 41 6.09 -4.83 -1.80
C GLU A 41 6.47 -4.08 -0.51
N SER A 42 7.74 -3.74 -0.34
CA SER A 42 8.22 -2.96 0.80
C SER A 42 7.58 -1.56 0.85
N ARG A 43 7.35 -0.92 -0.31
CA ARG A 43 6.66 0.36 -0.39
C ARG A 43 5.19 0.22 0.01
N ALA A 44 4.48 -0.75 -0.54
CA ALA A 44 3.08 -1.01 -0.21
C ALA A 44 2.87 -1.27 1.29
N LEU A 45 3.77 -2.04 1.93
CA LEU A 45 3.72 -2.28 3.37
C LEU A 45 3.95 -0.99 4.19
N ARG A 46 4.85 -0.12 3.75
CA ARG A 46 5.07 1.18 4.41
C ARG A 46 3.88 2.10 4.27
N ASP A 47 3.29 2.17 3.10
CA ASP A 47 2.11 3.00 2.81
C ASP A 47 0.91 2.50 3.63
N LEU A 48 0.71 1.19 3.73
CA LEU A 48 -0.32 0.59 4.58
C LEU A 48 -0.08 0.89 6.07
N ALA A 49 1.14 0.77 6.55
CA ALA A 49 1.48 1.10 7.94
C ALA A 49 1.27 2.59 8.24
N ALA A 50 1.57 3.46 7.28
CA ALA A 50 1.31 4.89 7.39
C ALA A 50 -0.20 5.20 7.40
N ALA A 51 -1.00 4.51 6.58
CA ALA A 51 -2.45 4.64 6.57
C ALA A 51 -3.08 4.17 7.90
N HIS A 52 -2.58 3.08 8.50
CA HIS A 52 -2.97 2.67 9.85
C HIS A 52 -2.63 3.73 10.89
N SER A 53 -1.47 4.34 10.80
CA SER A 53 -1.07 5.43 11.69
C SER A 53 -1.97 6.66 11.52
N ALA A 54 -2.35 6.99 10.28
CA ALA A 54 -3.30 8.05 9.99
C ALA A 54 -4.70 7.75 10.57
N LEU A 55 -5.14 6.49 10.51
CA LEU A 55 -6.42 6.05 11.07
C LEU A 55 -6.43 6.19 12.60
N GLU A 56 -5.39 5.76 13.28
CA GLU A 56 -5.27 5.90 14.74
C GLU A 56 -5.12 7.37 15.16
N TRP A 57 -4.38 8.16 14.38
CA TRP A 57 -4.31 9.60 14.60
C TRP A 57 -5.69 10.26 14.44
N GLY A 58 -6.45 9.93 13.41
CA GLY A 58 -7.81 10.43 13.19
C GLY A 58 -8.76 10.03 14.31
N ARG A 59 -8.59 8.83 14.88
CA ARG A 59 -9.41 8.31 15.97
C ARG A 59 -9.33 9.15 17.25
N VAL A 60 -8.18 9.71 17.54
CA VAL A 60 -7.95 10.53 18.76
C VAL A 60 -8.20 12.02 18.57
N GLN A 61 -8.60 12.45 17.37
CA GLN A 61 -8.95 13.85 17.12
C GLN A 61 -10.28 14.21 17.76
N THR A 62 -10.45 15.50 18.04
CA THR A 62 -11.75 16.04 18.49
C THR A 62 -12.62 16.35 17.28
N TRP A 63 -13.79 15.75 17.21
CA TRP A 63 -14.76 15.91 16.14
C TRP A 63 -16.05 16.56 16.64
N GLN A 64 -16.71 17.33 15.78
CA GLN A 64 -18.03 17.89 16.09
C GLN A 64 -19.11 16.81 15.90
N MET A 65 -20.06 16.73 16.84
CA MET A 65 -21.11 15.69 16.85
C MET A 65 -22.34 16.09 16.04
N GLN A 66 -22.13 16.47 14.78
CA GLN A 66 -23.21 16.82 13.87
C GLN A 66 -23.13 15.99 12.58
N PRO A 67 -24.29 15.66 11.98
CA PRO A 67 -24.29 14.97 10.68
C PRO A 67 -23.61 15.82 9.61
N ALA A 68 -22.36 15.52 9.35
CA ALA A 68 -21.52 16.21 8.37
C ALA A 68 -20.26 15.40 8.09
N VAL A 69 -19.51 15.83 7.09
CA VAL A 69 -18.15 15.37 6.82
C VAL A 69 -17.18 16.43 7.34
N GLN A 70 -16.27 16.01 8.19
CA GLN A 70 -15.23 16.85 8.77
C GLN A 70 -13.88 16.24 8.47
N CYS A 71 -12.95 17.02 7.95
CA CYS A 71 -11.61 16.56 7.59
C CYS A 71 -10.55 17.30 8.39
N ARG A 72 -9.45 16.60 8.67
CA ARG A 72 -8.24 17.14 9.29
C ARG A 72 -7.02 16.61 8.55
N GLU A 73 -6.02 17.45 8.45
CA GLU A 73 -4.73 17.12 7.87
C GLU A 73 -3.64 17.22 8.94
N HIS A 74 -2.72 16.27 8.90
CA HIS A 74 -1.59 16.28 9.82
C HIS A 74 -0.52 17.26 9.30
N ASN A 75 0.06 18.07 10.19
CA ASN A 75 0.98 19.15 9.81
C ASN A 75 2.40 18.68 9.41
N ARG A 76 2.79 17.47 9.74
CA ARG A 76 4.15 16.92 9.49
C ARG A 76 4.17 15.63 8.68
N GLN A 77 3.04 14.97 8.55
CA GLN A 77 2.90 13.70 7.84
C GLN A 77 1.89 13.86 6.72
N PRO A 78 1.99 13.10 5.63
CA PRO A 78 1.03 13.12 4.55
C PRO A 78 -0.26 12.38 4.92
N TRP A 79 -0.79 12.64 6.11
CA TRP A 79 -1.98 11.98 6.65
C TRP A 79 -3.16 12.92 6.58
N ARG A 80 -4.25 12.40 6.07
CA ARG A 80 -5.54 13.06 6.07
C ARG A 80 -6.56 12.12 6.67
N ALA A 81 -7.40 12.63 7.55
CA ALA A 81 -8.49 11.88 8.15
C ALA A 81 -9.79 12.68 8.03
N CYS A 82 -10.86 12.03 7.61
CA CYS A 82 -12.19 12.59 7.52
C CYS A 82 -13.17 11.74 8.32
N LEU A 83 -13.92 12.35 9.21
CA LEU A 83 -15.02 11.72 9.90
C LEU A 83 -16.34 12.11 9.21
N ARG A 84 -17.09 11.12 8.80
CA ARG A 84 -18.45 11.27 8.29
C ARG A 84 -19.44 10.73 9.30
N ILE A 85 -20.35 11.58 9.74
CA ILE A 85 -21.43 11.22 10.65
C ILE A 85 -22.73 11.22 9.86
N PHE A 86 -23.48 10.14 9.93
CA PHE A 86 -24.77 9.97 9.28
C PHE A 86 -25.94 10.35 10.22
N ALA A 87 -27.13 10.57 9.63
CA ALA A 87 -28.32 10.96 10.39
C ALA A 87 -28.80 9.90 11.38
N ASP A 88 -28.50 8.64 11.12
CA ASP A 88 -28.81 7.50 11.98
C ASP A 88 -27.81 7.29 13.15
N ARG A 89 -26.89 8.24 13.35
CA ARG A 89 -25.79 8.21 14.33
C ARG A 89 -24.73 7.17 14.07
N THR A 90 -24.72 6.52 12.92
CA THR A 90 -23.54 5.76 12.47
C THR A 90 -22.48 6.73 11.95
N LEU A 91 -21.24 6.28 11.96
CA LEU A 91 -20.15 7.09 11.45
C LEU A 91 -19.07 6.20 10.80
N VAL A 92 -18.30 6.84 9.94
CA VAL A 92 -17.10 6.26 9.37
C VAL A 92 -15.94 7.26 9.45
N LEU A 93 -14.85 6.80 9.98
CA LEU A 93 -13.56 7.48 9.90
C LEU A 93 -12.84 6.96 8.66
N ILE A 94 -12.43 7.85 7.80
CA ILE A 94 -11.68 7.58 6.57
C ILE A 94 -10.31 8.18 6.77
N ALA A 95 -9.25 7.38 6.64
CA ALA A 95 -7.88 7.87 6.75
C ALA A 95 -7.10 7.51 5.51
N GLU A 96 -6.31 8.44 5.04
CA GLU A 96 -5.52 8.35 3.82
C GLU A 96 -4.06 8.69 4.10
N SER A 97 -3.16 7.91 3.51
CA SER A 97 -1.74 8.19 3.46
C SER A 97 -1.17 7.68 2.13
N GLY A 98 -0.73 8.60 1.28
CA GLY A 98 -0.27 8.26 -0.07
C GLY A 98 -1.39 7.68 -0.92
N SER A 99 -1.23 6.44 -1.38
CA SER A 99 -2.22 5.73 -2.20
C SER A 99 -3.17 4.85 -1.39
N GLU A 100 -2.92 4.71 -0.09
CA GLU A 100 -3.66 3.79 0.77
C GLU A 100 -4.73 4.53 1.55
N THR A 101 -5.94 3.96 1.56
CA THR A 101 -7.09 4.47 2.30
C THR A 101 -7.64 3.37 3.19
N LEU A 102 -7.88 3.69 4.45
CA LEU A 102 -8.47 2.80 5.42
C LEU A 102 -9.73 3.42 6.02
N TRP A 103 -10.65 2.57 6.40
CA TRP A 103 -11.93 2.95 6.99
C TRP A 103 -12.08 2.35 8.37
N ARG A 104 -12.77 3.05 9.25
CA ARG A 104 -13.16 2.52 10.55
C ARG A 104 -14.59 2.95 10.87
N SER A 105 -15.44 1.99 11.08
CA SER A 105 -16.83 2.22 11.46
C SER A 105 -16.97 2.52 12.95
N GLY A 106 -18.03 3.21 13.29
CA GLY A 106 -18.37 3.54 14.67
C GLY A 106 -19.79 4.06 14.78
N VAL A 107 -20.14 4.45 15.98
CA VAL A 107 -21.46 5.02 16.32
C VAL A 107 -21.30 6.16 17.32
N ILE A 108 -22.27 7.07 17.36
CA ILE A 108 -22.37 8.08 18.42
C ILE A 108 -23.20 7.49 19.56
N ARG A 109 -22.61 7.43 20.75
CA ARG A 109 -23.28 7.04 21.99
C ARG A 109 -23.14 8.18 22.99
N GLU A 110 -24.25 8.62 23.56
CA GLU A 110 -24.28 9.62 24.65
C GLU A 110 -23.40 10.86 24.38
N SER A 111 -23.42 11.37 23.15
CA SER A 111 -22.60 12.52 22.68
C SER A 111 -21.10 12.25 22.58
N ASN A 112 -20.69 10.98 22.51
CA ASN A 112 -19.31 10.58 22.28
C ASN A 112 -19.19 9.70 21.05
N VAL A 113 -18.09 9.87 20.31
CA VAL A 113 -17.71 8.97 19.22
C VAL A 113 -17.19 7.67 19.82
N THR A 114 -17.80 6.57 19.44
CA THR A 114 -17.36 5.22 19.82
C THR A 114 -17.03 4.43 18.56
N PHE A 115 -15.76 4.16 18.34
CA PHE A 115 -15.32 3.33 17.22
C PHE A 115 -15.43 1.85 17.55
N SER A 116 -15.81 1.05 16.57
CA SER A 116 -15.84 -0.39 16.70
C SER A 116 -14.42 -0.95 16.89
N PRO A 117 -14.15 -1.81 17.88
CA PRO A 117 -12.81 -2.32 18.16
C PRO A 117 -12.20 -3.07 16.97
N HIS A 118 -13.04 -3.78 16.19
CA HIS A 118 -12.67 -4.54 14.99
C HIS A 118 -13.29 -3.95 13.72
N GLY A 119 -13.64 -2.67 13.74
CA GLY A 119 -14.37 -2.01 12.65
C GLY A 119 -13.51 -1.38 11.57
N TRP A 120 -12.21 -1.63 11.53
CA TRP A 120 -11.36 -1.15 10.47
C TRP A 120 -11.39 -2.09 9.25
N SER A 121 -11.24 -1.54 8.08
CA SER A 121 -11.18 -2.27 6.81
C SER A 121 -10.35 -1.51 5.79
N ASP A 122 -9.84 -2.22 4.82
CA ASP A 122 -9.16 -1.71 3.61
C ASP A 122 -10.13 -1.58 2.42
N PHE A 123 -11.42 -1.72 2.68
CA PHE A 123 -12.50 -1.53 1.72
C PHE A 123 -13.65 -0.74 2.36
N CYS A 124 -14.46 -0.11 1.52
CA CYS A 124 -15.64 0.63 1.99
C CYS A 124 -16.61 -0.29 2.75
N PRO A 125 -16.91 -0.02 4.04
CA PRO A 125 -17.81 -0.85 4.82
C PRO A 125 -19.30 -0.66 4.48
N PHE A 126 -19.64 0.30 3.60
CA PHE A 126 -21.02 0.61 3.20
C PHE A 126 -21.32 0.13 1.78
N LYS A 127 -22.60 -0.08 1.49
CA LYS A 127 -23.07 -0.49 0.16
C LYS A 127 -22.89 0.63 -0.89
N GLU A 128 -23.03 1.87 -0.47
CA GLU A 128 -22.88 3.03 -1.33
C GLU A 128 -21.46 3.57 -1.25
N ILE A 129 -20.70 3.41 -2.32
CA ILE A 129 -19.29 3.84 -2.42
C ILE A 129 -19.12 5.34 -2.12
N GLY A 130 -20.10 6.17 -2.49
CA GLY A 130 -20.08 7.60 -2.20
C GLY A 130 -20.05 7.95 -0.70
N GLN A 131 -20.50 7.04 0.16
CA GLN A 131 -20.43 7.22 1.62
C GLN A 131 -19.02 7.08 2.17
N CYS A 132 -18.12 6.44 1.43
CA CYS A 132 -16.74 6.18 1.80
C CYS A 132 -15.73 7.10 1.11
N GLN A 133 -16.18 8.03 0.29
CA GLN A 133 -15.29 8.94 -0.41
C GLN A 133 -14.97 10.16 0.47
N MET A 134 -13.72 10.57 0.45
CA MET A 134 -13.32 11.85 0.99
C MET A 134 -13.80 12.99 0.07
N PRO A 135 -14.18 14.11 0.63
CA PRO A 135 -14.52 15.31 -0.16
C PRO A 135 -13.29 15.92 -0.84
#